data_5f65225f44e904c4319c80c27e894775
#
_entry.id   5f65225f44e904c4319c80c27e894775
#
_cell.length_a   1.000
_cell.length_b   1.000
_cell.length_c   1.000
_cell.angle_alpha   90.00
_cell.angle_beta   90.00
_cell.angle_gamma   90.00
#
_symmetry.space_group_name_H-M   'P 1'
#
loop_
_entity.id
_entity.type
_entity.pdbx_description
1 polymer ?
#
loop_
_entity_poly.entity_id
_entity_poly.type
_entity_poly.pdbx_seq_one_letter_code
_entity_poly.pdbx_strand_id
1 'polypeptide(L)'
;LAYFLVWAWEEHKQAAKQLGEKASHQITFLIDEIESHLHPSWQRSIVPALLSVMEKLTKTAEVQLITATHSPLIMASVEPLFDEDQDAWFDLDFERKKVVLRRRDFEKHGDVETWLISEAFDLKSSRPLEYERLVEEAAALLDKNNPSLKQIEGMNEQLVQALGPKDEFLFRWRAICEKKGWLG
;
A
#
# COMPACT_ATOMS: atom_id res chain seq x y z
N LEU A 1 -1.61 2.78 -21.51
CA LEU A 1 -2.20 1.51 -21.12
C LEU A 1 -3.63 1.36 -21.65
N ALA A 2 -4.60 2.19 -21.23
CA ALA A 2 -6.01 2.10 -21.63
C ALA A 2 -6.22 2.00 -23.15
N TYR A 3 -5.47 2.79 -23.95
CA TYR A 3 -5.51 2.71 -25.40
C TYR A 3 -5.15 1.29 -25.91
N PHE A 4 -4.09 0.68 -25.35
CA PHE A 4 -3.68 -0.67 -25.77
C PHE A 4 -4.72 -1.74 -25.42
N LEU A 5 -5.41 -1.60 -24.29
CA LEU A 5 -6.47 -2.54 -23.91
C LEU A 5 -7.64 -2.51 -24.91
N VAL A 6 -8.09 -1.30 -25.24
CA VAL A 6 -9.18 -1.13 -26.23
C VAL A 6 -8.72 -1.59 -27.61
N TRP A 7 -7.51 -1.24 -28.04
CA TRP A 7 -6.96 -1.64 -29.31
C TRP A 7 -6.83 -3.17 -29.41
N ALA A 8 -6.27 -3.84 -28.41
CA ALA A 8 -6.14 -5.29 -28.40
C ALA A 8 -7.50 -6.00 -28.49
N TRP A 9 -8.52 -5.45 -27.83
CA TRP A 9 -9.88 -5.95 -27.92
C TRP A 9 -10.47 -5.81 -29.35
N GLU A 10 -10.28 -4.66 -29.97
CA GLU A 10 -10.74 -4.44 -31.35
C GLU A 10 -10.03 -5.38 -32.35
N GLU A 11 -8.70 -5.56 -32.21
CA GLU A 11 -7.93 -6.52 -33.02
C GLU A 11 -8.42 -7.95 -32.83
N HIS A 12 -8.71 -8.37 -31.59
CA HIS A 12 -9.28 -9.70 -31.33
C HIS A 12 -10.61 -9.90 -32.04
N LYS A 13 -11.51 -8.93 -32.00
CA LYS A 13 -12.80 -8.99 -32.68
C LYS A 13 -12.64 -9.09 -34.20
N GLN A 14 -11.70 -8.33 -34.77
CA GLN A 14 -11.42 -8.39 -36.19
C GLN A 14 -10.83 -9.73 -36.61
N ALA A 15 -9.87 -10.26 -35.84
CA ALA A 15 -9.28 -11.57 -36.10
C ALA A 15 -10.33 -12.69 -36.07
N ALA A 16 -11.18 -12.72 -35.05
CA ALA A 16 -12.27 -13.68 -34.91
C ALA A 16 -13.22 -13.63 -36.14
N LYS A 17 -13.58 -12.42 -36.58
CA LYS A 17 -14.41 -12.22 -37.77
C LYS A 17 -13.76 -12.76 -39.05
N GLN A 18 -12.45 -12.55 -39.22
CA GLN A 18 -11.69 -13.06 -40.39
C GLN A 18 -11.62 -14.57 -40.41
N LEU A 19 -11.54 -15.20 -39.23
CA LEU A 19 -11.53 -16.66 -39.08
C LEU A 19 -12.91 -17.30 -39.14
N GLY A 20 -13.98 -16.49 -39.23
CA GLY A 20 -15.36 -16.98 -39.17
C GLY A 20 -15.78 -17.47 -37.78
N GLU A 21 -15.06 -17.06 -36.75
CA GLU A 21 -15.28 -17.43 -35.36
C GLU A 21 -16.03 -16.30 -34.61
N LYS A 22 -16.62 -16.66 -33.47
CA LYS A 22 -17.16 -15.67 -32.55
C LYS A 22 -16.03 -15.13 -31.65
N ALA A 23 -15.97 -13.80 -31.49
CA ALA A 23 -15.07 -13.23 -30.53
C ALA A 23 -15.39 -13.75 -29.10
N SER A 24 -14.36 -13.95 -28.29
CA SER A 24 -14.55 -14.30 -26.88
C SER A 24 -15.41 -13.25 -26.17
N HIS A 25 -16.28 -13.68 -25.30
CA HIS A 25 -17.05 -12.79 -24.44
C HIS A 25 -16.41 -12.62 -23.07
N GLN A 26 -15.24 -13.20 -22.83
CA GLN A 26 -14.47 -13.08 -21.60
C GLN A 26 -13.08 -12.53 -21.91
N ILE A 27 -12.66 -11.54 -21.11
CA ILE A 27 -11.35 -10.89 -21.24
C ILE A 27 -10.71 -10.88 -19.86
N THR A 28 -9.47 -11.36 -19.76
CA THR A 28 -8.66 -11.21 -18.56
C THR A 28 -7.48 -10.29 -18.87
N PHE A 29 -7.36 -9.19 -18.14
CA PHE A 29 -6.18 -8.35 -18.14
C PHE A 29 -5.26 -8.76 -16.99
N LEU A 30 -4.04 -9.14 -17.33
CA LEU A 30 -2.99 -9.46 -16.37
C LEU A 30 -1.95 -8.35 -16.41
N ILE A 31 -1.79 -7.62 -15.33
CA ILE A 31 -0.88 -6.47 -15.22
C ILE A 31 0.01 -6.67 -14.01
N ASP A 32 1.29 -6.85 -14.26
CA ASP A 32 2.31 -6.92 -13.21
C ASP A 32 2.89 -5.54 -12.95
N GLU A 33 3.15 -5.22 -11.68
CA GLU A 33 3.68 -3.92 -11.23
C GLU A 33 2.95 -2.73 -11.87
N ILE A 34 1.63 -2.65 -11.66
CA ILE A 34 0.78 -1.63 -12.29
C ILE A 34 1.24 -0.19 -11.99
N GLU A 35 1.95 0.02 -10.90
CA GLU A 35 2.57 1.28 -10.50
C GLU A 35 3.89 1.60 -11.19
N SER A 36 4.48 0.64 -11.91
CA SER A 36 5.82 0.78 -12.47
C SER A 36 5.93 2.03 -13.35
N HIS A 37 6.94 2.85 -13.06
CA HIS A 37 7.21 4.15 -13.72
C HIS A 37 6.13 5.23 -13.56
N LEU A 38 5.13 5.03 -12.69
CA LEU A 38 4.11 6.04 -12.43
C LEU A 38 4.52 6.99 -11.30
N HIS A 39 4.29 8.27 -11.51
CA HIS A 39 4.36 9.25 -10.43
C HIS A 39 3.32 8.90 -9.33
N PRO A 40 3.60 9.10 -8.02
CA PRO A 40 2.68 8.77 -6.94
C PRO A 40 1.25 9.28 -7.11
N SER A 41 1.07 10.48 -7.67
CA SER A 41 -0.27 11.02 -7.94
C SER A 41 -1.05 10.19 -8.96
N TRP A 42 -0.37 9.52 -9.89
CA TRP A 42 -0.99 8.66 -10.90
C TRP A 42 -1.25 7.25 -10.36
N GLN A 43 -0.42 6.76 -9.44
CA GLN A 43 -0.66 5.50 -8.76
C GLN A 43 -2.02 5.49 -8.05
N ARG A 44 -2.42 6.61 -7.44
CA ARG A 44 -3.74 6.77 -6.80
C ARG A 44 -4.92 6.72 -7.75
N SER A 45 -4.72 6.88 -9.04
CA SER A 45 -5.80 7.00 -10.02
C SER A 45 -5.78 5.93 -11.12
N ILE A 46 -4.70 5.14 -11.22
CA ILE A 46 -4.55 4.22 -12.37
C ILE A 46 -5.58 3.09 -12.33
N VAL A 47 -5.81 2.44 -11.16
CA VAL A 47 -6.78 1.35 -11.04
C VAL A 47 -8.20 1.87 -11.24
N PRO A 48 -8.68 2.95 -10.57
CA PRO A 48 -9.98 3.55 -10.87
C PRO A 48 -10.17 3.89 -12.36
N ALA A 49 -9.13 4.44 -13.00
CA ALA A 49 -9.19 4.77 -14.42
C ALA A 49 -9.31 3.53 -15.32
N LEU A 50 -8.58 2.46 -14.99
CA LEU A 50 -8.69 1.19 -15.72
C LEU A 50 -10.07 0.56 -15.58
N LEU A 51 -10.61 0.50 -14.36
CA LEU A 51 -11.96 -0.02 -14.11
C LEU A 51 -13.00 0.76 -14.91
N SER A 52 -12.89 2.10 -14.96
CA SER A 52 -13.77 2.93 -15.79
C SER A 52 -13.66 2.64 -17.30
N VAL A 53 -12.49 2.25 -17.79
CA VAL A 53 -12.32 1.78 -19.19
C VAL A 53 -12.95 0.41 -19.37
N MET A 54 -12.75 -0.48 -18.41
CA MET A 54 -13.27 -1.85 -18.44
C MET A 54 -14.82 -1.85 -18.43
N GLU A 55 -15.48 -0.99 -17.69
CA GLU A 55 -16.94 -0.81 -17.72
C GLU A 55 -17.48 -0.56 -19.13
N LYS A 56 -16.72 0.15 -19.98
CA LYS A 56 -17.09 0.38 -21.37
C LYS A 56 -16.95 -0.87 -22.23
N LEU A 57 -16.01 -1.75 -21.88
CA LEU A 57 -15.80 -3.02 -22.55
C LEU A 57 -16.82 -4.08 -22.11
N THR A 58 -17.30 -4.02 -20.86
CA THR A 58 -18.26 -5.00 -20.29
C THR A 58 -19.62 -4.98 -20.97
N LYS A 59 -19.95 -3.96 -21.73
CA LYS A 59 -21.18 -3.97 -22.57
C LYS A 59 -21.17 -5.07 -23.64
N THR A 60 -19.98 -5.59 -23.96
CA THR A 60 -19.76 -6.59 -25.01
C THR A 60 -19.02 -7.83 -24.53
N ALA A 61 -18.42 -7.78 -23.34
CA ALA A 61 -17.64 -8.86 -22.76
C ALA A 61 -17.63 -8.79 -21.24
N GLU A 62 -17.44 -9.93 -20.58
CA GLU A 62 -17.10 -10.02 -19.16
C GLU A 62 -15.60 -9.73 -19.00
N VAL A 63 -15.25 -8.82 -18.09
CA VAL A 63 -13.85 -8.37 -17.94
C VAL A 63 -13.38 -8.65 -16.54
N GLN A 64 -12.20 -9.28 -16.44
CA GLN A 64 -11.47 -9.51 -15.21
C GLN A 64 -10.15 -8.74 -15.23
N LEU A 65 -9.80 -8.06 -14.15
CA LEU A 65 -8.48 -7.46 -13.92
C LEU A 65 -7.75 -8.27 -12.86
N ILE A 66 -6.58 -8.79 -13.20
CA ILE A 66 -5.64 -9.38 -12.24
C ILE A 66 -4.40 -8.49 -12.24
N THR A 67 -4.06 -7.92 -11.11
CA THR A 67 -2.90 -7.05 -11.00
C THR A 67 -2.06 -7.38 -9.78
N ALA A 68 -0.73 -7.36 -9.95
CA ALA A 68 0.23 -7.38 -8.84
C ALA A 68 0.76 -5.96 -8.60
N THR A 69 1.03 -5.65 -7.35
CA THR A 69 1.54 -4.34 -6.94
C THR A 69 2.37 -4.44 -5.67
N HIS A 70 3.40 -3.59 -5.58
CA HIS A 70 4.17 -3.31 -4.36
C HIS A 70 3.89 -1.90 -3.81
N SER A 71 2.84 -1.23 -4.30
CA SER A 71 2.53 0.13 -3.91
C SER A 71 1.39 0.21 -2.89
N PRO A 72 1.64 0.72 -1.69
CA PRO A 72 0.57 1.01 -0.73
C PRO A 72 -0.39 2.10 -1.23
N LEU A 73 0.05 2.96 -2.17
CA LEU A 73 -0.81 3.95 -2.83
C LEU A 73 -1.87 3.27 -3.72
N ILE A 74 -1.49 2.19 -4.42
CA ILE A 74 -2.44 1.38 -5.19
C ILE A 74 -3.44 0.74 -4.24
N MET A 75 -2.96 0.09 -3.16
CA MET A 75 -3.84 -0.56 -2.18
C MET A 75 -4.84 0.42 -1.57
N ALA A 76 -4.38 1.57 -1.09
CA ALA A 76 -5.28 2.62 -0.57
C ALA A 76 -6.27 3.13 -1.63
N SER A 77 -5.89 3.16 -2.91
CA SER A 77 -6.76 3.64 -3.99
C SER A 77 -7.89 2.69 -4.35
N VAL A 78 -7.75 1.40 -4.07
CA VAL A 78 -8.77 0.40 -4.39
C VAL A 78 -9.77 0.16 -3.25
N GLU A 79 -9.45 0.58 -2.02
CA GLU A 79 -10.34 0.39 -0.87
C GLU A 79 -11.81 0.80 -1.10
N PRO A 80 -12.10 1.98 -1.70
CA PRO A 80 -13.49 2.39 -1.92
C PRO A 80 -14.20 1.59 -3.02
N LEU A 81 -13.46 0.84 -3.83
CA LEU A 81 -13.93 0.15 -5.03
C LEU A 81 -14.03 -1.36 -4.83
N PHE A 82 -13.36 -1.89 -3.79
CA PHE A 82 -13.29 -3.32 -3.54
C PHE A 82 -14.64 -3.87 -3.08
N ASP A 83 -15.13 -4.88 -3.78
CA ASP A 83 -16.36 -5.61 -3.52
C ASP A 83 -16.01 -7.06 -3.11
N GLU A 84 -16.21 -7.41 -1.85
CA GLU A 84 -15.85 -8.72 -1.29
C GLU A 84 -16.56 -9.91 -1.96
N ASP A 85 -17.71 -9.67 -2.58
CA ASP A 85 -18.47 -10.70 -3.30
C ASP A 85 -17.91 -10.96 -4.71
N GLN A 86 -17.21 -10.00 -5.31
CA GLN A 86 -16.72 -10.07 -6.69
C GLN A 86 -15.19 -10.07 -6.77
N ASP A 87 -14.53 -9.44 -5.81
CA ASP A 87 -13.09 -9.24 -5.83
C ASP A 87 -12.39 -10.20 -4.85
N ALA A 88 -11.11 -10.43 -5.10
CA ALA A 88 -10.28 -11.22 -4.22
C ALA A 88 -8.88 -10.60 -4.10
N TRP A 89 -8.37 -10.56 -2.88
CA TRP A 89 -7.01 -10.15 -2.60
C TRP A 89 -6.17 -11.36 -2.21
N PHE A 90 -4.96 -11.41 -2.75
CA PHE A 90 -3.99 -12.45 -2.49
C PHE A 90 -2.67 -11.84 -2.06
N ASP A 91 -2.08 -12.44 -1.06
CA ASP A 91 -0.75 -12.14 -0.56
C ASP A 91 0.25 -13.17 -1.07
N LEU A 92 1.43 -12.70 -1.53
CA LEU A 92 2.55 -13.52 -1.99
C LEU A 92 3.64 -13.49 -0.93
N ASP A 93 3.72 -14.53 -0.15
CA ASP A 93 4.65 -14.66 0.96
C ASP A 93 5.80 -15.61 0.64
N PHE A 94 6.96 -15.41 1.29
CA PHE A 94 8.11 -16.28 1.13
C PHE A 94 8.36 -17.09 2.40
N GLU A 95 7.85 -18.32 2.42
CA GLU A 95 7.97 -19.21 3.55
C GLU A 95 8.85 -20.43 3.25
N ARG A 96 9.78 -20.73 4.16
CA ARG A 96 10.62 -21.95 4.06
C ARG A 96 11.21 -22.19 2.67
N LYS A 97 11.67 -21.11 2.01
CA LYS A 97 12.24 -21.11 0.65
C LYS A 97 11.23 -21.41 -0.48
N LYS A 98 9.95 -21.20 -0.24
CA LYS A 98 8.90 -21.32 -1.25
C LYS A 98 8.01 -20.08 -1.25
N VAL A 99 7.58 -19.67 -2.43
CA VAL A 99 6.53 -18.66 -2.56
C VAL A 99 5.20 -19.32 -2.27
N VAL A 100 4.43 -18.71 -1.37
CA VAL A 100 3.09 -19.16 -0.98
C VAL A 100 2.11 -18.06 -1.34
N LEU A 101 1.07 -18.42 -2.10
CA LEU A 101 -0.04 -17.54 -2.42
C LEU A 101 -1.16 -17.79 -1.40
N ARG A 102 -1.62 -16.75 -0.72
CA ARG A 102 -2.72 -16.82 0.25
C ARG A 102 -3.81 -15.85 -0.10
N ARG A 103 -5.06 -16.32 -0.16
CA ARG A 103 -6.20 -15.42 -0.14
C ARG A 103 -6.33 -14.83 1.26
N ARG A 104 -6.50 -13.50 1.31
CA ARG A 104 -6.73 -12.72 2.54
C ARG A 104 -8.07 -12.03 2.48
N ASP A 105 -8.64 -11.77 3.64
CA ASP A 105 -9.77 -10.87 3.76
C ASP A 105 -9.28 -9.44 3.52
N PHE A 106 -10.06 -8.64 2.81
CA PHE A 106 -9.65 -7.29 2.47
C PHE A 106 -10.06 -6.32 3.58
N GLU A 107 -9.09 -5.87 4.36
CA GLU A 107 -9.30 -4.89 5.40
C GLU A 107 -8.98 -3.48 4.90
N LYS A 108 -9.86 -2.52 5.22
CA LYS A 108 -9.65 -1.11 4.89
C LYS A 108 -8.76 -0.46 5.93
N HIS A 109 -7.64 0.09 5.51
CA HIS A 109 -6.68 0.75 6.39
C HIS A 109 -6.80 2.28 6.36
N GLY A 110 -7.48 2.85 5.35
CA GLY A 110 -7.82 4.27 5.25
C GLY A 110 -6.74 5.15 4.65
N ASP A 111 -5.47 4.90 4.92
CA ASP A 111 -4.36 5.68 4.40
C ASP A 111 -3.12 4.84 4.06
N VAL A 112 -2.18 5.49 3.36
CA VAL A 112 -0.96 4.85 2.85
C VAL A 112 -0.01 4.40 3.96
N GLU A 113 0.07 5.15 5.05
CA GLU A 113 0.97 4.82 6.17
C GLU A 113 0.48 3.57 6.90
N THR A 114 -0.82 3.48 7.11
CA THR A 114 -1.44 2.30 7.72
C THR A 114 -1.29 1.07 6.83
N TRP A 115 -1.37 1.22 5.49
CA TRP A 115 -1.05 0.14 4.55
C TRP A 115 0.41 -0.32 4.68
N LEU A 116 1.37 0.59 4.77
CA LEU A 116 2.80 0.24 4.90
C LEU A 116 3.09 -0.63 6.12
N ILE A 117 2.42 -0.39 7.24
CA ILE A 117 2.61 -1.16 8.48
C ILE A 117 1.65 -2.35 8.63
N SER A 118 0.82 -2.60 7.62
CA SER A 118 -0.07 -3.77 7.58
C SER A 118 0.69 -5.06 7.23
N GLU A 119 0.03 -6.19 7.39
CA GLU A 119 0.54 -7.51 6.99
C GLU A 119 0.87 -7.61 5.49
N ALA A 120 0.33 -6.70 4.66
CA ALA A 120 0.60 -6.68 3.22
C ALA A 120 2.02 -6.23 2.87
N PHE A 121 2.66 -5.43 3.73
CA PHE A 121 3.97 -4.84 3.46
C PHE A 121 5.01 -5.16 4.54
N ASP A 122 4.61 -5.73 5.67
CA ASP A 122 5.48 -6.19 6.78
C ASP A 122 6.44 -5.13 7.33
N LEU A 123 6.13 -3.83 7.15
CA LEU A 123 6.94 -2.76 7.71
C LEU A 123 6.51 -2.45 9.13
N LYS A 124 7.46 -2.23 10.02
CA LYS A 124 7.18 -1.79 11.40
C LYS A 124 6.84 -0.31 11.45
N SER A 125 7.39 0.48 10.56
CA SER A 125 7.13 1.91 10.45
C SER A 125 7.41 2.42 9.04
N SER A 126 6.91 3.61 8.71
CA SER A 126 7.23 4.35 7.48
C SER A 126 8.55 5.11 7.54
N ARG A 127 9.30 5.00 8.65
CA ARG A 127 10.51 5.78 8.94
C ARG A 127 11.76 5.13 8.35
N PRO A 128 12.85 5.91 8.13
CA PRO A 128 14.18 5.35 7.92
C PRO A 128 14.58 4.44 9.09
N LEU A 129 15.25 3.32 8.79
CA LEU A 129 15.65 2.32 9.81
C LEU A 129 16.41 2.90 11.01
N GLU A 130 17.22 3.94 10.79
CA GLU A 130 17.95 4.63 11.86
C GLU A 130 17.01 5.36 12.83
N TYR A 131 15.98 6.02 12.29
CA TYR A 131 15.00 6.75 13.09
C TYR A 131 14.01 5.82 13.77
N GLU A 132 13.70 4.69 13.14
CA GLU A 132 12.88 3.63 13.74
C GLU A 132 13.54 3.12 15.03
N ARG A 133 14.85 2.79 14.98
CA ARG A 133 15.62 2.37 16.16
C ARG A 133 15.63 3.45 17.27
N LEU A 134 15.83 4.70 16.89
CA LEU A 134 15.84 5.81 17.83
C LEU A 134 14.48 5.96 18.55
N VAL A 135 13.39 5.81 17.81
CA VAL A 135 12.02 5.83 18.36
C VAL A 135 11.77 4.63 19.27
N GLU A 136 12.22 3.43 18.90
CA GLU A 136 12.13 2.23 19.75
C GLU A 136 12.92 2.42 21.07
N GLU A 137 14.14 2.94 21.00
CA GLU A 137 14.96 3.22 22.18
C GLU A 137 14.31 4.28 23.10
N ALA A 138 13.74 5.33 22.51
CA ALA A 138 13.02 6.34 23.26
C ALA A 138 11.76 5.76 23.93
N ALA A 139 10.98 4.96 23.21
CA ALA A 139 9.81 4.29 23.77
C ALA A 139 10.20 3.39 24.96
N ALA A 140 11.27 2.60 24.82
CA ALA A 140 11.79 1.77 25.90
C ALA A 140 12.26 2.58 27.14
N LEU A 141 12.71 3.83 26.93
CA LEU A 141 13.03 4.72 28.06
C LEU A 141 11.78 5.20 28.80
N LEU A 142 10.65 5.45 28.11
CA LEU A 142 9.39 5.83 28.74
C LEU A 142 8.82 4.72 29.63
N ASP A 143 9.08 3.46 29.29
CA ASP A 143 8.61 2.29 30.05
C ASP A 143 9.47 2.00 31.28
N LYS A 144 10.65 2.61 31.42
CA LYS A 144 11.48 2.45 32.60
C LYS A 144 10.86 3.17 33.80
N ASN A 145 10.87 2.50 34.94
CA ASN A 145 10.31 3.05 36.18
C ASN A 145 11.07 4.29 36.70
N ASN A 146 12.37 4.44 36.38
CA ASN A 146 13.19 5.54 36.86
C ASN A 146 14.39 5.83 35.94
N PRO A 147 14.18 6.37 34.74
CA PRO A 147 15.28 6.76 33.87
C PRO A 147 16.04 7.93 34.45
N SER A 148 17.35 8.05 34.23
CA SER A 148 18.10 9.22 34.64
C SER A 148 17.70 10.45 33.80
N LEU A 149 17.63 11.63 34.40
CA LEU A 149 17.31 12.88 33.67
C LEU A 149 18.28 13.10 32.51
N LYS A 150 19.57 12.78 32.71
CA LYS A 150 20.59 12.88 31.66
C LYS A 150 20.29 11.98 30.45
N GLN A 151 19.70 10.79 30.66
CA GLN A 151 19.28 9.91 29.57
C GLN A 151 18.09 10.49 28.84
N ILE A 152 17.13 11.08 29.53
CA ILE A 152 15.96 11.73 28.94
C ILE A 152 16.36 12.95 28.12
N GLU A 153 17.21 13.83 28.68
CA GLU A 153 17.72 15.02 27.97
C GLU A 153 18.48 14.62 26.69
N GLY A 154 19.43 13.68 26.81
CA GLY A 154 20.21 13.20 25.66
C GLY A 154 19.34 12.56 24.60
N MET A 155 18.34 11.77 24.98
CA MET A 155 17.38 11.19 24.02
C MET A 155 16.52 12.28 23.38
N ASN A 156 16.06 13.27 24.14
CA ASN A 156 15.29 14.38 23.58
C ASN A 156 16.10 15.19 22.57
N GLU A 157 17.38 15.44 22.79
CA GLU A 157 18.26 16.10 21.82
C GLU A 157 18.38 15.29 20.53
N GLN A 158 18.60 13.98 20.64
CA GLN A 158 18.70 13.09 19.47
C GLN A 158 17.38 13.07 18.68
N LEU A 159 16.25 12.94 19.35
CA LEU A 159 14.92 12.96 18.71
C LEU A 159 14.66 14.31 18.01
N VAL A 160 15.02 15.43 18.61
CA VAL A 160 14.86 16.76 18.00
C VAL A 160 15.72 16.92 16.76
N GLN A 161 16.94 16.36 16.77
CA GLN A 161 17.83 16.40 15.60
C GLN A 161 17.39 15.48 14.46
N ALA A 162 16.87 14.30 14.81
CA ALA A 162 16.49 13.27 13.85
C ALA A 162 15.09 13.48 13.28
N LEU A 163 14.13 13.84 14.12
CA LEU A 163 12.73 13.95 13.75
C LEU A 163 12.37 15.41 13.44
N GLY A 164 11.51 15.60 12.44
CA GLY A 164 11.03 16.94 12.10
C GLY A 164 10.13 17.55 13.20
N PRO A 165 9.97 18.88 13.21
CA PRO A 165 9.20 19.59 14.26
C PRO A 165 7.71 19.25 14.28
N LYS A 166 7.20 18.57 13.25
CA LYS A 166 5.80 18.13 13.15
C LYS A 166 5.63 16.64 13.41
N ASP A 167 6.69 15.95 13.85
CA ASP A 167 6.64 14.52 14.10
C ASP A 167 5.76 14.20 15.31
N GLU A 168 4.76 13.34 15.12
CA GLU A 168 3.80 13.00 16.17
C GLU A 168 4.44 12.28 17.36
N PHE A 169 5.47 11.44 17.11
CA PHE A 169 6.17 10.77 18.19
C PHE A 169 6.91 11.78 19.08
N LEU A 170 7.55 12.79 18.49
CA LEU A 170 8.23 13.85 19.23
C LEU A 170 7.27 14.64 20.13
N PHE A 171 6.06 14.92 19.65
CA PHE A 171 5.03 15.56 20.49
C PHE A 171 4.61 14.67 21.65
N ARG A 172 4.32 13.40 21.41
CA ARG A 172 3.96 12.43 22.45
C ARG A 172 5.08 12.26 23.46
N TRP A 173 6.32 12.12 22.99
CA TRP A 173 7.51 12.03 23.84
C TRP A 173 7.58 13.18 24.82
N ARG A 174 7.53 14.43 24.33
CA ARG A 174 7.59 15.63 25.15
C ARG A 174 6.46 15.71 26.17
N ALA A 175 5.23 15.50 25.71
CA ALA A 175 4.06 15.53 26.59
C ALA A 175 4.14 14.50 27.72
N ILE A 176 4.66 13.31 27.47
CA ILE A 176 4.87 12.27 28.50
C ILE A 176 5.99 12.68 29.44
N CYS A 177 7.12 13.17 28.93
CA CYS A 177 8.25 13.59 29.75
C CYS A 177 7.90 14.78 30.63
N GLU A 178 7.17 15.77 30.14
CA GLU A 178 6.65 16.90 30.92
C GLU A 178 5.69 16.43 32.02
N LYS A 179 4.74 15.54 31.68
CA LYS A 179 3.79 14.98 32.66
C LYS A 179 4.48 14.21 33.80
N LYS A 180 5.61 13.54 33.47
CA LYS A 180 6.44 12.81 34.45
C LYS A 180 7.44 13.72 35.16
N GLY A 181 7.54 15.00 34.83
CA GLY A 181 8.50 15.95 35.39
C GLY A 181 9.96 15.66 34.99
N TRP A 182 10.18 15.03 33.86
CA TRP A 182 11.51 14.67 33.35
C TRP A 182 12.10 15.74 32.40
N LEU A 183 11.25 16.51 31.77
CA LEU A 183 11.58 17.69 30.95
C LEU A 183 10.78 18.88 31.51
N GLY A 184 11.43 20.06 31.61
CA GLY A 184 10.83 21.33 32.03
C GLY A 184 10.56 22.24 30.82
#